data_8e57551ba1639bcf191f4f25b59dee99
#
_entry.id   8e57551ba1639bcf191f4f25b59dee99
#
_cell.length_a   1.000
_cell.length_b   1.000
_cell.length_c   1.000
_cell.angle_alpha   90.00
_cell.angle_beta   90.00
_cell.angle_gamma   90.00
#
_symmetry.space_group_name_H-M   'P 1'
#
loop_
_entity.id
_entity.type
_entity.pdbx_description
1 polymer ?
#
loop_
_entity_poly.entity_id
_entity_poly.type
_entity_poly.pdbx_seq_one_letter_code
_entity_poly.pdbx_strand_id
1 'polypeptide(L)'
;MELVKIMKKMLKVGWKVLQVLIVLYVFLITLFIVKRNSYGYTEIFDYQFSIVEKSNSKNLKNSKVGDLVVVRKDSSVKVGDKIYYYGVQSHQYVVMEGVVSSIEGDKNNRLYALEGDIKTTIVSKRILGKKATFIHHFGGVLKVLESHMGFLFLVLLPIMIIFIYQIFQLFVQVKYDEVE
;
A
#
# COMPACT_ATOMS: atom_id res chain seq x y z
N MET A 1 49.04 0.34 2.44
CA MET A 1 48.51 -0.89 1.80
C MET A 1 47.34 -1.48 2.58
N GLU A 2 47.33 -1.46 3.90
CA GLU A 2 46.21 -1.96 4.74
C GLU A 2 44.92 -1.18 4.60
N LEU A 3 44.96 0.15 4.58
CA LEU A 3 43.77 1.00 4.39
C LEU A 3 42.97 0.67 3.12
N VAL A 4 43.67 0.38 2.02
CA VAL A 4 42.99 0.00 0.75
C VAL A 4 42.31 -1.36 0.85
N LYS A 5 42.88 -2.31 1.59
CA LYS A 5 42.27 -3.64 1.84
C LYS A 5 41.02 -3.51 2.71
N ILE A 6 41.10 -2.69 3.77
CA ILE A 6 39.94 -2.42 4.65
C ILE A 6 38.80 -1.76 3.85
N MET A 7 39.14 -0.74 3.05
CA MET A 7 38.15 -0.05 2.22
C MET A 7 37.46 -0.97 1.19
N LYS A 8 38.23 -1.85 0.53
CA LYS A 8 37.66 -2.86 -0.39
C LYS A 8 36.75 -3.87 0.34
N LYS A 9 37.10 -4.28 1.56
CA LYS A 9 36.29 -5.17 2.39
C LYS A 9 34.99 -4.49 2.81
N MET A 10 35.05 -3.23 3.25
CA MET A 10 33.87 -2.44 3.59
C MET A 10 32.94 -2.23 2.38
N LEU A 11 33.50 -1.96 1.20
CA LEU A 11 32.70 -1.82 -0.03
C LEU A 11 31.98 -3.11 -0.40
N LYS A 12 32.64 -4.27 -0.28
CA LYS A 12 32.02 -5.58 -0.53
C LYS A 12 30.88 -5.88 0.47
N VAL A 13 31.09 -5.56 1.75
CA VAL A 13 30.05 -5.74 2.77
C VAL A 13 28.89 -4.78 2.51
N GLY A 14 29.16 -3.51 2.24
CA GLY A 14 28.15 -2.51 1.90
C GLY A 14 27.32 -2.92 0.68
N TRP A 15 27.96 -3.48 -0.35
CA TRP A 15 27.27 -4.00 -1.53
C TRP A 15 26.32 -5.17 -1.21
N LYS A 16 26.74 -6.13 -0.38
CA LYS A 16 25.89 -7.23 0.06
C LYS A 16 24.68 -6.73 0.87
N VAL A 17 24.91 -5.77 1.77
CA VAL A 17 23.82 -5.15 2.54
C VAL A 17 22.83 -4.45 1.60
N LEU A 18 23.33 -3.70 0.62
CA LEU A 18 22.46 -3.05 -0.39
C LEU A 18 21.63 -4.05 -1.18
N GLN A 19 22.19 -5.18 -1.59
CA GLN A 19 21.45 -6.25 -2.28
C GLN A 19 20.32 -6.79 -1.42
N VAL A 20 20.57 -7.07 -0.13
CA VAL A 20 19.54 -7.54 0.80
C VAL A 20 18.45 -6.50 0.97
N LEU A 21 18.79 -5.22 1.09
CA LEU A 21 17.82 -4.13 1.19
C LEU A 21 16.95 -4.02 -0.08
N ILE A 22 17.53 -4.17 -1.26
CA ILE A 22 16.78 -4.14 -2.52
C ILE A 22 15.81 -5.33 -2.58
N VAL A 23 16.24 -6.53 -2.21
CA VAL A 23 15.36 -7.71 -2.19
C VAL A 23 14.20 -7.52 -1.21
N LEU A 24 14.49 -7.02 0.00
CA LEU A 24 13.45 -6.72 0.99
C LEU A 24 12.47 -5.65 0.48
N TYR A 25 12.99 -4.60 -0.14
CA TYR A 25 12.19 -3.54 -0.75
C TYR A 25 11.25 -4.08 -1.84
N VAL A 26 11.79 -4.90 -2.78
CA VAL A 26 11.01 -5.54 -3.84
C VAL A 26 9.92 -6.45 -3.26
N PHE A 27 10.26 -7.22 -2.23
CA PHE A 27 9.31 -8.09 -1.53
C PHE A 27 8.15 -7.28 -0.93
N LEU A 28 8.46 -6.19 -0.21
CA LEU A 28 7.44 -5.33 0.40
C LEU A 28 6.51 -4.70 -0.66
N ILE A 29 7.07 -4.18 -1.76
CA ILE A 29 6.26 -3.60 -2.84
C ILE A 29 5.38 -4.65 -3.50
N THR A 30 5.93 -5.83 -3.80
CA THR A 30 5.16 -6.94 -4.39
C THR A 30 4.00 -7.34 -3.49
N LEU A 31 4.26 -7.43 -2.18
CA LEU A 31 3.23 -7.72 -1.18
C LEU A 31 2.12 -6.65 -1.18
N PHE A 32 2.49 -5.39 -1.33
CA PHE A 32 1.55 -4.27 -1.40
C PHE A 32 0.66 -4.34 -2.65
N ILE A 33 1.24 -4.67 -3.81
CA ILE A 33 0.52 -4.80 -5.09
C ILE A 33 -0.42 -6.00 -5.08
N VAL A 34 0.06 -7.17 -4.61
CA VAL A 34 -0.74 -8.41 -4.57
C VAL A 34 -1.92 -8.32 -3.61
N LYS A 35 -1.78 -7.55 -2.54
CA LYS A 35 -2.84 -7.34 -1.54
C LYS A 35 -3.87 -6.28 -1.92
N ARG A 36 -3.75 -5.69 -3.12
CA ARG A 36 -4.74 -4.73 -3.62
C ARG A 36 -6.06 -5.43 -3.92
N ASN A 37 -7.15 -4.87 -3.37
CA ASN A 37 -8.50 -5.38 -3.56
C ASN A 37 -9.15 -4.79 -4.83
N SER A 38 -10.19 -5.48 -5.35
CA SER A 38 -11.03 -5.01 -6.47
C SER A 38 -11.71 -3.65 -6.22
N TYR A 39 -11.83 -3.22 -4.96
CA TYR A 39 -12.35 -1.90 -4.59
C TYR A 39 -11.32 -0.77 -4.66
N GLY A 40 -10.05 -1.06 -5.02
CA GLY A 40 -9.00 -0.05 -5.18
C GLY A 40 -8.25 0.30 -3.90
N TYR A 41 -8.31 -0.52 -2.86
CA TYR A 41 -7.52 -0.37 -1.65
C TYR A 41 -6.62 -1.58 -1.40
N THR A 42 -5.55 -1.35 -0.66
CA THR A 42 -4.62 -2.40 -0.24
C THR A 42 -4.89 -2.76 1.22
N GLU A 43 -5.09 -4.04 1.50
CA GLU A 43 -5.29 -4.56 2.86
C GLU A 43 -4.02 -5.33 3.29
N ILE A 44 -3.36 -4.83 4.35
CA ILE A 44 -2.19 -5.47 4.93
C ILE A 44 -2.45 -5.63 6.43
N PHE A 45 -2.51 -6.88 6.90
CA PHE A 45 -2.94 -7.23 8.26
C PHE A 45 -4.32 -6.64 8.56
N ASP A 46 -4.44 -5.86 9.64
CA ASP A 46 -5.68 -5.19 10.06
C ASP A 46 -5.79 -3.74 9.55
N TYR A 47 -4.90 -3.32 8.64
CA TYR A 47 -4.90 -1.97 8.10
C TYR A 47 -5.28 -1.95 6.64
N GLN A 48 -6.09 -0.97 6.29
CA GLN A 48 -6.54 -0.71 4.92
C GLN A 48 -5.99 0.64 4.47
N PHE A 49 -5.35 0.64 3.30
CA PHE A 49 -4.69 1.80 2.71
C PHE A 49 -5.45 2.22 1.45
N SER A 50 -5.84 3.48 1.39
CA SER A 50 -6.54 4.05 0.24
C SER A 50 -6.03 5.47 -0.03
N ILE A 51 -6.20 5.93 -1.26
CA ILE A 51 -5.79 7.28 -1.67
C ILE A 51 -7.03 8.18 -1.71
N VAL A 52 -6.91 9.41 -1.21
CA VAL A 52 -7.94 10.44 -1.35
C VAL A 52 -7.85 11.02 -2.76
N GLU A 53 -8.78 10.63 -3.62
CA GLU A 53 -8.91 11.20 -4.96
C GLU A 53 -9.72 12.51 -4.92
N LYS A 54 -9.75 13.25 -6.06
CA LYS A 54 -10.50 14.54 -6.15
C LYS A 54 -11.96 14.46 -5.72
N SER A 55 -12.63 13.34 -6.06
CA SER A 55 -14.03 13.10 -5.70
C SER A 55 -14.21 12.83 -4.21
N ASN A 56 -13.19 12.34 -3.51
CA ASN A 56 -13.27 11.87 -2.13
C ASN A 56 -13.06 13.00 -1.12
N SER A 57 -12.28 14.02 -1.47
CA SER A 57 -11.95 15.14 -0.55
C SER A 57 -13.18 15.88 -0.02
N LYS A 58 -14.30 15.85 -0.77
CA LYS A 58 -15.58 16.43 -0.31
C LYS A 58 -16.29 15.60 0.76
N ASN A 59 -15.99 14.31 0.83
CA ASN A 59 -16.68 13.35 1.69
C ASN A 59 -15.88 12.99 2.95
N LEU A 60 -14.64 13.50 3.07
CA LEU A 60 -13.75 13.25 4.19
C LEU A 60 -13.33 14.60 4.80
N LYS A 61 -13.85 14.94 5.98
CA LYS A 61 -13.72 16.28 6.58
C LYS A 61 -12.29 16.75 6.83
N ASN A 62 -11.33 15.87 7.07
CA ASN A 62 -9.96 16.23 7.45
C ASN A 62 -8.92 15.76 6.45
N SER A 63 -9.27 15.60 5.19
CA SER A 63 -8.35 15.08 4.17
C SER A 63 -8.18 16.06 3.01
N LYS A 64 -7.03 16.00 2.38
CA LYS A 64 -6.71 16.68 1.13
C LYS A 64 -6.55 15.68 0.01
N VAL A 65 -6.77 16.13 -1.22
CA VAL A 65 -6.49 15.31 -2.40
C VAL A 65 -5.02 14.89 -2.43
N GLY A 66 -4.77 13.61 -2.64
CA GLY A 66 -3.42 13.05 -2.63
C GLY A 66 -2.95 12.56 -1.25
N ASP A 67 -3.80 12.64 -0.22
CA ASP A 67 -3.50 12.04 1.07
C ASP A 67 -3.67 10.52 1.03
N LEU A 68 -2.87 9.81 1.81
CA LEU A 68 -3.05 8.40 2.09
C LEU A 68 -3.96 8.25 3.32
N VAL A 69 -5.05 7.53 3.15
CA VAL A 69 -5.96 7.16 4.24
C VAL A 69 -5.57 5.77 4.74
N VAL A 70 -5.28 5.69 6.03
CA VAL A 70 -5.02 4.43 6.73
C VAL A 70 -6.15 4.19 7.71
N VAL A 71 -6.94 3.15 7.50
CA VAL A 71 -8.05 2.77 8.37
C VAL A 71 -7.74 1.45 9.05
N ARG A 72 -7.86 1.39 10.37
CA ARG A 72 -7.78 0.12 11.10
C ARG A 72 -9.12 -0.59 11.03
N LYS A 73 -9.11 -1.84 10.58
CA LYS A 73 -10.30 -2.70 10.50
C LYS A 73 -10.92 -2.86 11.89
N ASP A 74 -12.20 -2.55 12.00
CA ASP A 74 -12.96 -2.71 13.24
C ASP A 74 -14.36 -3.23 12.87
N SER A 75 -14.66 -4.46 13.32
CA SER A 75 -15.96 -5.11 13.09
C SER A 75 -17.00 -4.78 14.15
N SER A 76 -16.61 -4.08 15.24
CA SER A 76 -17.47 -3.76 16.37
C SER A 76 -18.19 -2.42 16.21
N VAL A 77 -18.93 -2.24 15.11
CA VAL A 77 -19.68 -1.01 14.81
C VAL A 77 -21.00 -0.99 15.58
N LYS A 78 -21.31 0.15 16.22
CA LYS A 78 -22.54 0.42 16.95
C LYS A 78 -23.29 1.63 16.35
N VAL A 79 -24.56 1.77 16.70
CA VAL A 79 -25.34 2.97 16.38
C VAL A 79 -24.71 4.19 17.05
N GLY A 80 -24.60 5.29 16.32
CA GLY A 80 -23.90 6.51 16.74
C GLY A 80 -22.40 6.54 16.44
N ASP A 81 -21.81 5.40 16.03
CA ASP A 81 -20.39 5.37 15.67
C ASP A 81 -20.15 6.10 14.34
N LYS A 82 -19.08 6.89 14.30
CA LYS A 82 -18.52 7.40 13.07
C LYS A 82 -17.70 6.30 12.40
N ILE A 83 -18.03 5.97 11.15
CA ILE A 83 -17.36 4.94 10.36
C ILE A 83 -16.79 5.48 9.07
N TYR A 84 -15.77 4.79 8.57
CA TYR A 84 -15.23 4.94 7.23
C TYR A 84 -15.64 3.73 6.40
N TYR A 85 -16.11 3.98 5.19
CA TYR A 85 -16.67 2.94 4.33
C TYR A 85 -16.41 3.22 2.84
N TYR A 86 -16.54 2.21 2.01
CA TYR A 86 -16.50 2.35 0.55
C TYR A 86 -17.88 2.67 0.00
N GLY A 87 -18.04 3.90 -0.46
CA GLY A 87 -19.16 4.32 -1.28
C GLY A 87 -18.81 4.29 -2.76
N VAL A 88 -19.82 4.51 -3.60
CA VAL A 88 -19.67 4.67 -5.05
C VAL A 88 -19.99 6.10 -5.40
N GLN A 89 -19.03 6.81 -6.01
CA GLN A 89 -19.23 8.17 -6.52
C GLN A 89 -18.68 8.24 -7.94
N SER A 90 -19.46 8.76 -8.88
CA SER A 90 -19.05 8.86 -10.29
C SER A 90 -18.50 7.54 -10.88
N HIS A 91 -19.14 6.42 -10.57
CA HIS A 91 -18.77 5.05 -10.99
C HIS A 91 -17.41 4.55 -10.41
N GLN A 92 -16.87 5.21 -9.41
CA GLN A 92 -15.64 4.79 -8.73
C GLN A 92 -15.91 4.49 -7.25
N TYR A 93 -15.19 3.52 -6.72
CA TYR A 93 -15.18 3.25 -5.28
C TYR A 93 -14.32 4.29 -4.56
N VAL A 94 -14.91 4.96 -3.59
CA VAL A 94 -14.26 6.03 -2.84
C VAL A 94 -14.48 5.83 -1.35
N VAL A 95 -13.49 6.20 -0.55
CA VAL A 95 -13.62 6.19 0.91
C VAL A 95 -14.49 7.37 1.32
N MET A 96 -15.52 7.09 2.11
CA MET A 96 -16.44 8.07 2.67
C MET A 96 -16.50 7.93 4.18
N GLU A 97 -16.93 8.98 4.85
CA GLU A 97 -17.25 8.95 6.29
C GLU A 97 -18.76 9.13 6.51
N GLY A 98 -19.28 8.50 7.55
CA GLY A 98 -20.66 8.64 7.95
C GLY A 98 -20.89 8.19 9.39
N VAL A 99 -22.02 8.57 9.95
CA VAL A 99 -22.45 8.17 11.29
C VAL A 99 -23.55 7.13 11.13
N VAL A 100 -23.46 6.05 11.90
CA VAL A 100 -24.44 4.94 11.84
C VAL A 100 -25.69 5.35 12.58
N SER A 101 -26.84 5.37 11.87
CA SER A 101 -28.16 5.70 12.46
C SER A 101 -28.91 4.46 12.92
N SER A 102 -28.83 3.34 12.17
CA SER A 102 -29.43 2.06 12.58
C SER A 102 -28.64 0.88 12.03
N ILE A 103 -28.83 -0.28 12.66
CA ILE A 103 -28.22 -1.55 12.24
C ILE A 103 -29.33 -2.55 12.11
N GLU A 104 -29.48 -3.15 10.94
CA GLU A 104 -30.51 -4.15 10.62
C GLU A 104 -29.86 -5.45 10.13
N GLY A 105 -30.56 -6.58 10.30
CA GLY A 105 -30.14 -7.90 9.83
C GLY A 105 -29.32 -8.72 10.81
N ASP A 106 -29.03 -9.97 10.43
CA ASP A 106 -28.31 -10.96 11.23
C ASP A 106 -26.81 -10.78 11.23
N LYS A 107 -26.11 -11.48 12.14
CA LYS A 107 -24.63 -11.40 12.30
C LYS A 107 -23.82 -11.50 10.99
N ASN A 108 -24.33 -12.25 10.01
CA ASN A 108 -23.63 -12.49 8.74
C ASN A 108 -24.01 -11.49 7.62
N ASN A 109 -25.17 -10.80 7.76
CA ASN A 109 -25.71 -9.88 6.73
C ASN A 109 -26.19 -8.58 7.36
N ARG A 110 -25.36 -7.93 8.15
CA ARG A 110 -25.69 -6.64 8.74
C ARG A 110 -25.70 -5.54 7.70
N LEU A 111 -26.80 -4.79 7.73
CA LEU A 111 -26.99 -3.56 6.97
C LEU A 111 -26.89 -2.37 7.94
N TYR A 112 -26.12 -1.40 7.57
CA TYR A 112 -25.89 -0.19 8.36
C TYR A 112 -26.50 0.99 7.62
N ALA A 113 -27.51 1.61 8.21
CA ALA A 113 -28.05 2.86 7.70
C ALA A 113 -27.21 4.01 8.25
N LEU A 114 -26.95 5.01 7.42
CA LEU A 114 -26.19 6.20 7.79
C LEU A 114 -27.09 7.40 7.99
N GLU A 115 -26.66 8.32 8.82
CA GLU A 115 -27.30 9.65 8.96
C GLU A 115 -27.09 10.45 7.67
N GLY A 116 -28.16 11.12 7.21
CA GLY A 116 -28.17 12.01 6.04
C GLY A 116 -29.53 12.11 5.41
N ASP A 117 -29.67 13.05 4.47
CA ASP A 117 -30.95 13.33 3.76
C ASP A 117 -31.40 12.15 2.88
N ILE A 118 -30.47 11.30 2.46
CA ILE A 118 -30.75 10.06 1.71
C ILE A 118 -30.33 8.90 2.61
N LYS A 119 -31.27 8.00 2.93
CA LYS A 119 -31.00 6.75 3.67
C LYS A 119 -30.05 5.89 2.88
N THR A 120 -28.74 6.07 3.10
CA THR A 120 -27.72 5.24 2.49
C THR A 120 -27.52 4.01 3.35
N THR A 121 -27.85 2.83 2.81
CA THR A 121 -27.64 1.54 3.48
C THR A 121 -26.35 0.89 2.97
N ILE A 122 -25.50 0.45 3.88
CA ILE A 122 -24.19 -0.13 3.57
C ILE A 122 -24.12 -1.53 4.14
N VAL A 123 -23.56 -2.44 3.33
CA VAL A 123 -23.27 -3.83 3.77
C VAL A 123 -22.01 -3.85 4.62
N SER A 124 -21.95 -4.71 5.62
CA SER A 124 -20.81 -4.90 6.51
C SER A 124 -19.45 -5.01 5.77
N LYS A 125 -19.41 -5.67 4.62
CA LYS A 125 -18.20 -5.84 3.79
C LYS A 125 -17.62 -4.54 3.23
N ARG A 126 -18.38 -3.45 3.21
CA ARG A 126 -17.91 -2.13 2.74
C ARG A 126 -17.42 -1.24 3.86
N ILE A 127 -17.56 -1.66 5.12
CA ILE A 127 -17.07 -0.90 6.27
C ILE A 127 -15.59 -1.17 6.44
N LEU A 128 -14.81 -0.10 6.49
CA LEU A 128 -13.37 -0.13 6.70
C LEU A 128 -13.02 -0.15 8.19
N GLY A 129 -13.68 0.69 8.98
CA GLY A 129 -13.45 0.81 10.41
C GLY A 129 -13.90 2.15 10.97
N LYS A 130 -13.57 2.39 12.24
CA LYS A 130 -13.97 3.60 12.98
C LYS A 130 -12.91 4.69 13.03
N LYS A 131 -11.64 4.31 12.92
CA LYS A 131 -10.51 5.23 13.05
C LYS A 131 -9.71 5.29 11.76
N ALA A 132 -9.58 6.48 11.20
CA ALA A 132 -8.72 6.76 10.06
C ALA A 132 -7.60 7.72 10.45
N THR A 133 -6.42 7.47 9.92
CA THR A 133 -5.27 8.37 9.97
C THR A 133 -4.99 8.85 8.56
N PHE A 134 -4.76 10.15 8.40
CA PHE A 134 -4.44 10.75 7.10
C PHE A 134 -2.96 11.11 7.08
N ILE A 135 -2.24 10.58 6.09
CA ILE A 135 -0.83 10.89 5.87
C ILE A 135 -0.76 11.80 4.64
N HIS A 136 -0.45 13.07 4.87
CA HIS A 136 -0.42 14.07 3.82
C HIS A 136 0.64 13.77 2.76
N HIS A 137 0.30 13.97 1.49
CA HIS A 137 1.15 13.81 0.30
C HIS A 137 1.64 12.37 0.02
N PHE A 138 1.33 11.39 0.85
CA PHE A 138 1.84 10.02 0.68
C PHE A 138 1.01 9.18 -0.30
N GLY A 139 -0.20 9.60 -0.63
CA GLY A 139 -1.05 8.94 -1.62
C GLY A 139 -0.45 8.97 -3.03
N GLY A 140 0.34 10.02 -3.37
CA GLY A 140 1.07 10.09 -4.63
C GLY A 140 2.11 8.98 -4.79
N VAL A 141 2.83 8.67 -3.72
CA VAL A 141 3.81 7.55 -3.69
C VAL A 141 3.09 6.23 -3.92
N LEU A 142 1.98 5.99 -3.22
CA LEU A 142 1.20 4.78 -3.39
C LEU A 142 0.65 4.65 -4.82
N LYS A 143 0.18 5.76 -5.42
CA LYS A 143 -0.31 5.78 -6.80
C LYS A 143 0.78 5.40 -7.81
N VAL A 144 2.02 5.87 -7.61
CA VAL A 144 3.16 5.48 -8.44
C VAL A 144 3.48 4.00 -8.27
N LEU A 145 3.50 3.50 -7.02
CA LEU A 145 3.74 2.08 -6.70
C LEU A 145 2.70 1.15 -7.35
N GLU A 146 1.44 1.58 -7.39
CA GLU A 146 0.33 0.81 -7.97
C GLU A 146 0.23 0.91 -9.49
N SER A 147 0.98 1.82 -10.12
CA SER A 147 0.99 1.99 -11.57
C SER A 147 1.87 0.95 -12.26
N HIS A 148 1.53 0.59 -13.52
CA HIS A 148 2.36 -0.31 -14.33
C HIS A 148 3.80 0.21 -14.49
N MET A 149 3.96 1.54 -14.67
CA MET A 149 5.28 2.18 -14.75
C MET A 149 6.01 2.15 -13.42
N GLY A 150 5.31 2.35 -12.31
CA GLY A 150 5.88 2.22 -10.97
C GLY A 150 6.41 0.82 -10.72
N PHE A 151 5.66 -0.22 -11.06
CA PHE A 151 6.13 -1.60 -10.97
C PHE A 151 7.40 -1.82 -11.81
N LEU A 152 7.40 -1.35 -13.06
CA LEU A 152 8.55 -1.50 -13.96
C LEU A 152 9.82 -0.85 -13.37
N PHE A 153 9.72 0.42 -12.95
CA PHE A 153 10.89 1.17 -12.49
C PHE A 153 11.30 0.83 -11.04
N LEU A 154 10.34 0.56 -10.17
CA LEU A 154 10.62 0.36 -8.75
C LEU A 154 10.88 -1.10 -8.38
N VAL A 155 10.41 -2.05 -9.18
CA VAL A 155 10.58 -3.48 -8.93
C VAL A 155 11.50 -4.12 -9.96
N LEU A 156 11.14 -4.04 -11.24
CA LEU A 156 11.83 -4.77 -12.30
C LEU A 156 13.25 -4.22 -12.54
N LEU A 157 13.42 -2.91 -12.60
CA LEU A 157 14.71 -2.28 -12.89
C LEU A 157 15.77 -2.57 -11.83
N PRO A 158 15.53 -2.46 -10.51
CA PRO A 158 16.50 -2.87 -9.49
C PRO A 158 16.88 -4.35 -9.57
N ILE A 159 15.92 -5.24 -9.84
CA ILE A 159 16.17 -6.67 -10.01
C ILE A 159 17.08 -6.90 -11.24
N MET A 160 16.81 -6.25 -12.36
CA MET A 160 17.63 -6.36 -13.56
C MET A 160 19.07 -5.89 -13.32
N ILE A 161 19.27 -4.80 -12.60
CA ILE A 161 20.61 -4.30 -12.26
C ILE A 161 21.39 -5.34 -11.43
N ILE A 162 20.75 -5.93 -10.42
CA ILE A 162 21.37 -6.99 -9.60
C ILE A 162 21.71 -8.21 -10.48
N PHE A 163 20.81 -8.63 -11.35
CA PHE A 163 20.97 -9.77 -12.23
C PHE A 163 22.14 -9.56 -13.20
N ILE A 164 22.22 -8.41 -13.88
CA ILE A 164 23.32 -8.07 -14.79
C ILE A 164 24.65 -8.06 -14.01
N TYR A 165 24.67 -7.50 -12.82
CA TYR A 165 25.88 -7.49 -11.98
C TYR A 165 26.32 -8.91 -11.59
N GLN A 166 25.40 -9.80 -11.25
CA GLN A 166 25.72 -11.20 -10.92
C GLN A 166 26.28 -11.94 -12.12
N ILE A 167 25.67 -11.76 -13.31
CA ILE A 167 26.21 -12.32 -14.56
C ILE A 167 27.64 -11.83 -14.81
N PHE A 168 27.86 -10.52 -14.68
CA PHE A 168 29.22 -9.95 -14.86
C PHE A 168 30.22 -10.55 -13.88
N GLN A 169 29.86 -10.72 -12.61
CA GLN A 169 30.73 -11.39 -11.63
C GLN A 169 31.06 -12.84 -12.02
N LEU A 170 30.08 -13.56 -12.53
CA LEU A 170 30.26 -14.95 -12.98
C LEU A 170 31.24 -15.04 -14.15
N PHE A 171 31.12 -14.15 -15.15
CA PHE A 171 32.07 -14.07 -16.25
C PHE A 171 33.49 -13.74 -15.79
N VAL A 172 33.62 -12.83 -14.83
CA VAL A 172 34.93 -12.48 -14.26
C VAL A 172 35.55 -13.66 -13.54
N GLN A 173 34.78 -14.43 -12.75
CA GLN A 173 35.29 -15.62 -12.05
C GLN A 173 35.75 -16.70 -13.04
N VAL A 174 34.91 -17.05 -14.01
CA VAL A 174 35.27 -18.07 -15.02
C VAL A 174 36.55 -17.70 -15.76
N LYS A 175 36.71 -16.44 -16.14
CA LYS A 175 37.90 -15.97 -16.83
C LYS A 175 39.19 -16.03 -15.99
N TYR A 176 39.07 -15.90 -14.67
CA TYR A 176 40.26 -15.98 -13.79
C TYR A 176 40.58 -17.40 -13.38
N ASP A 177 39.60 -18.32 -13.29
CA ASP A 177 39.80 -19.75 -13.00
C ASP A 177 40.37 -20.51 -14.21
N GLU A 178 40.27 -20.01 -15.46
CA GLU A 178 40.91 -20.57 -16.64
C GLU A 178 42.41 -20.20 -16.79
N VAL A 179 42.95 -19.33 -15.94
CA VAL A 179 44.33 -18.81 -16.02
C VAL A 179 45.25 -19.43 -14.92
N GLU A 180 44.70 -20.22 -14.01
CA GLU A 180 45.47 -21.07 -13.07
C GLU A 180 45.59 -22.51 -13.58
#